data_518838d9e5e8a73281862c2be9f0a756
#
_entry.id   518838d9e5e8a73281862c2be9f0a756
#
_cell.length_a   1.000
_cell.length_b   1.000
_cell.length_c   1.000
_cell.angle_alpha   90.00
_cell.angle_beta   90.00
_cell.angle_gamma   90.00
#
_symmetry.space_group_name_H-M   'P 1'
#
loop_
_entity.id
_entity.type
_entity.pdbx_description
1 polymer ?
#
loop_
_entity_poly.entity_id
_entity_poly.type
_entity_poly.pdbx_seq_one_letter_code
_entity_poly.pdbx_strand_id
1 'polypeptide(L)'
;MNYALDAIWWRLRHPAVRDLASLLTAPPLWHSSCELPIPRLLGSQGFRFLLSLDDVPAPLTQWLEQEAPFGHRLGRYAESLLAFWLAHAPHCQLIARNHPVRSESGQTLGAADFLCLLNSTPYHLELTCKYYGGTTPADFQALNPADTLLGKAAKLQQQCRLFHTPQARAQLPAPLQGYLKTSEASFCGAKTSEASFCGAKTSEASFCEAKTSEASFCEAKTSEASPREANTGTTDCRQSPNLSQAPNTATIIRGIGFIPNGILNGRPLNPLGWNGLLLPQWADYPTQAAQRFHPLPRLAYLAPARVPFEQTISAAELARQAPGLIAVVEPRPDGMWHETQRLMCRG
;
A
#
# COMPACT_ATOMS: atom_id res chain seq x y z
N MET A 1 0.86 6.82 -16.59
CA MET A 1 1.13 6.92 -15.14
C MET A 1 1.25 8.38 -14.76
N ASN A 2 0.61 8.82 -13.69
CA ASN A 2 0.76 10.20 -13.24
C ASN A 2 1.79 10.25 -12.11
N TYR A 3 3.06 10.21 -12.46
CA TYR A 3 4.16 10.39 -11.51
C TYR A 3 4.27 11.84 -11.00
N ALA A 4 3.47 12.76 -11.50
CA ALA A 4 3.52 14.16 -11.05
C ALA A 4 3.06 14.34 -9.60
N LEU A 5 2.21 13.44 -9.09
CA LEU A 5 1.83 13.41 -7.68
C LEU A 5 2.98 12.94 -6.78
N ASP A 6 4.03 12.36 -7.36
CA ASP A 6 5.16 11.77 -6.66
C ASP A 6 6.38 12.70 -6.67
N ALA A 7 6.15 14.00 -6.84
CA ALA A 7 7.20 15.02 -6.98
C ALA A 7 8.24 15.03 -5.85
N ILE A 8 7.92 14.47 -4.68
CA ILE A 8 8.86 14.36 -3.58
C ILE A 8 10.05 13.45 -3.92
N TRP A 9 9.85 12.44 -4.77
CA TRP A 9 10.89 11.49 -5.13
C TRP A 9 11.92 12.07 -6.10
N TRP A 10 11.63 13.18 -6.71
CA TRP A 10 12.57 13.91 -7.55
C TRP A 10 13.75 14.47 -6.76
N ARG A 11 13.54 14.72 -5.48
CA ARG A 11 14.62 15.18 -4.58
C ARG A 11 15.51 14.03 -4.11
N LEU A 12 14.95 12.84 -3.96
CA LEU A 12 15.68 11.67 -3.50
C LEU A 12 16.58 11.13 -4.62
N ARG A 13 17.84 10.90 -4.28
CA ARG A 13 18.89 10.48 -5.23
C ARG A 13 19.33 9.06 -5.02
N HIS A 14 19.46 8.64 -3.75
CA HIS A 14 19.97 7.31 -3.42
C HIS A 14 18.92 6.23 -3.78
N PRO A 15 19.28 5.17 -4.56
CA PRO A 15 18.32 4.17 -5.05
C PRO A 15 17.50 3.51 -3.94
N ALA A 16 18.14 3.01 -2.89
CA ALA A 16 17.44 2.33 -1.80
C ALA A 16 16.49 3.27 -1.01
N VAL A 17 16.84 4.57 -0.88
CA VAL A 17 15.96 5.55 -0.24
C VAL A 17 14.75 5.86 -1.13
N ARG A 18 14.94 5.90 -2.46
CA ARG A 18 13.84 6.02 -3.42
C ARG A 18 12.90 4.82 -3.36
N ASP A 19 13.46 3.60 -3.27
CA ASP A 19 12.68 2.38 -3.13
C ASP A 19 11.89 2.36 -1.81
N LEU A 20 12.51 2.77 -0.70
CA LEU A 20 11.85 2.91 0.59
C LEU A 20 10.72 3.97 0.51
N ALA A 21 10.97 5.13 -0.05
CA ALA A 21 9.97 6.18 -0.21
C ALA A 21 8.78 5.70 -1.07
N SER A 22 9.06 4.96 -2.16
CA SER A 22 8.05 4.32 -2.97
C SER A 22 7.19 3.34 -2.17
N LEU A 23 7.84 2.48 -1.41
CA LEU A 23 7.17 1.50 -0.57
C LEU A 23 6.22 2.16 0.44
N LEU A 24 6.62 3.30 1.01
CA LEU A 24 5.84 4.02 2.01
C LEU A 24 4.67 4.82 1.42
N THR A 25 4.82 5.40 0.23
CA THR A 25 3.92 6.43 -0.30
C THR A 25 3.19 6.08 -1.58
N ALA A 26 3.60 5.04 -2.32
CA ALA A 26 2.90 4.64 -3.53
C ALA A 26 1.45 4.25 -3.23
N PRO A 27 0.51 4.57 -4.13
CA PRO A 27 -0.87 4.14 -3.97
C PRO A 27 -0.98 2.61 -4.00
N PRO A 28 -1.98 2.04 -3.31
CA PRO A 28 -2.18 0.60 -3.33
C PRO A 28 -2.55 0.11 -4.75
N LEU A 29 -2.07 -1.07 -5.10
CA LEU A 29 -2.38 -1.69 -6.40
C LEU A 29 -3.86 -2.08 -6.51
N TRP A 30 -4.43 -2.62 -5.43
CA TRP A 30 -5.87 -2.88 -5.27
C TRP A 30 -6.29 -2.51 -3.85
N HIS A 31 -7.60 -2.33 -3.65
CA HIS A 31 -8.13 -2.05 -2.32
C HIS A 31 -8.38 -3.34 -1.53
N SER A 32 -7.89 -3.38 -0.30
CA SER A 32 -8.31 -4.34 0.74
C SER A 32 -9.32 -3.67 1.68
N SER A 33 -9.91 -4.42 2.59
CA SER A 33 -10.80 -3.87 3.62
C SER A 33 -10.05 -3.23 4.80
N CYS A 34 -8.72 -3.37 4.85
CA CYS A 34 -7.89 -2.96 6.00
C CYS A 34 -6.56 -2.32 5.55
N GLU A 35 -6.60 -1.44 4.57
CA GLU A 35 -5.40 -0.71 4.12
C GLU A 35 -4.86 0.22 5.21
N LEU A 36 -3.54 0.20 5.40
CA LEU A 36 -2.89 1.16 6.27
C LEU A 36 -2.83 2.53 5.56
N PRO A 37 -3.42 3.59 6.13
CA PRO A 37 -3.33 4.92 5.53
C PRO A 37 -1.88 5.40 5.44
N ILE A 38 -1.50 5.96 4.28
CA ILE A 38 -0.15 6.50 4.05
C ILE A 38 0.30 7.46 5.17
N PRO A 39 -0.51 8.43 5.64
CA PRO A 39 -0.10 9.31 6.72
C PRO A 39 0.21 8.57 8.04
N ARG A 40 -0.46 7.44 8.29
CA ARG A 40 -0.19 6.61 9.48
C ARG A 40 1.16 5.89 9.38
N LEU A 41 1.47 5.34 8.20
CA LEU A 41 2.74 4.66 7.95
C LEU A 41 3.92 5.64 7.90
N LEU A 42 3.74 6.79 7.24
CA LEU A 42 4.79 7.79 7.04
C LEU A 42 5.07 8.60 8.31
N GLY A 43 4.03 8.91 9.10
CA GLY A 43 4.13 9.79 10.26
C GLY A 43 4.40 11.25 9.90
N SER A 44 4.34 12.12 10.89
CA SER A 44 4.52 13.57 10.68
C SER A 44 5.96 13.97 10.31
N GLN A 45 6.94 13.16 10.65
CA GLN A 45 8.37 13.42 10.38
C GLN A 45 8.95 12.56 9.24
N GLY A 46 8.12 11.73 8.61
CA GLY A 46 8.58 10.72 7.66
C GLY A 46 9.34 11.30 6.46
N PHE A 47 8.87 12.41 5.89
CA PHE A 47 9.58 13.05 4.78
C PHE A 47 10.94 13.63 5.19
N ARG A 48 11.04 14.23 6.38
CA ARG A 48 12.31 14.72 6.90
C ARG A 48 13.29 13.59 7.12
N PHE A 49 12.80 12.47 7.64
CA PHE A 49 13.62 11.29 7.85
C PHE A 49 14.10 10.69 6.52
N LEU A 50 13.25 10.60 5.48
CA LEU A 50 13.67 10.17 4.15
C LEU A 50 14.72 11.09 3.54
N LEU A 51 14.59 12.41 3.68
CA LEU A 51 15.58 13.36 3.19
C LEU A 51 16.92 13.22 3.93
N SER A 52 16.90 13.05 5.26
CA SER A 52 18.13 12.82 6.02
C SER A 52 18.81 11.49 5.66
N LEU A 53 18.04 10.46 5.34
CA LEU A 53 18.56 9.19 4.83
C LEU A 53 19.16 9.34 3.41
N ASP A 54 18.60 10.21 2.58
CA ASP A 54 19.15 10.46 1.24
C ASP A 54 20.49 11.23 1.30
N ASP A 55 20.62 12.14 2.27
CA ASP A 55 21.89 12.86 2.53
C ASP A 55 22.95 11.92 3.16
N VAL A 56 22.55 11.00 4.04
CA VAL A 56 23.42 10.03 4.71
C VAL A 56 22.82 8.62 4.60
N PRO A 57 22.97 7.93 3.46
CA PRO A 57 22.31 6.64 3.22
C PRO A 57 22.95 5.45 3.95
N ALA A 58 24.10 5.65 4.59
CA ALA A 58 24.86 4.58 5.24
C ALA A 58 24.04 3.71 6.22
N PRO A 59 23.15 4.23 7.08
CA PRO A 59 22.36 3.37 7.97
C PRO A 59 21.45 2.39 7.20
N LEU A 60 20.81 2.84 6.13
CA LEU A 60 19.96 1.99 5.30
C LEU A 60 20.78 0.99 4.47
N THR A 61 21.89 1.42 3.89
CA THR A 61 22.73 0.54 3.07
C THR A 61 23.36 -0.56 3.90
N GLN A 62 23.91 -0.26 5.08
CA GLN A 62 24.45 -1.24 6.02
C GLN A 62 23.38 -2.25 6.47
N TRP A 63 22.16 -1.79 6.76
CA TRP A 63 21.04 -2.69 7.06
C TRP A 63 20.77 -3.67 5.93
N LEU A 64 20.69 -3.17 4.70
CA LEU A 64 20.41 -4.00 3.52
C LEU A 64 21.56 -4.97 3.22
N GLU A 65 22.80 -4.58 3.44
CA GLU A 65 23.98 -5.44 3.30
C GLU A 65 23.95 -6.61 4.29
N GLN A 66 23.55 -6.37 5.54
CA GLN A 66 23.40 -7.41 6.55
C GLN A 66 22.30 -8.42 6.23
N GLU A 67 21.23 -7.95 5.54
CA GLU A 67 20.09 -8.79 5.14
C GLU A 67 20.31 -9.51 3.79
N ALA A 68 21.31 -9.08 3.01
CA ALA A 68 21.66 -9.66 1.71
C ALA A 68 22.20 -11.13 1.84
N PRO A 69 22.14 -11.93 0.76
CA PRO A 69 21.67 -11.58 -0.58
C PRO A 69 20.16 -11.72 -0.74
N PHE A 70 19.54 -10.77 -1.46
CA PHE A 70 18.11 -10.85 -1.81
C PHE A 70 17.85 -11.71 -3.04
N GLY A 71 18.88 -11.93 -3.89
CA GLY A 71 18.76 -12.61 -5.16
C GLY A 71 17.72 -11.93 -6.05
N HIS A 72 16.76 -12.69 -6.60
CA HIS A 72 15.67 -12.17 -7.39
C HIS A 72 14.37 -11.99 -6.58
N ARG A 73 14.44 -11.99 -5.25
CA ARG A 73 13.28 -11.98 -4.35
C ARG A 73 12.93 -10.55 -3.94
N LEU A 74 12.24 -9.83 -4.81
CA LEU A 74 11.78 -8.46 -4.54
C LEU A 74 10.99 -8.36 -3.24
N GLY A 75 10.16 -9.36 -2.90
CA GLY A 75 9.41 -9.38 -1.63
C GLY A 75 10.33 -9.29 -0.41
N ARG A 76 11.40 -10.08 -0.36
CA ARG A 76 12.38 -10.01 0.73
C ARG A 76 13.09 -8.67 0.83
N TYR A 77 13.41 -8.05 -0.31
CA TYR A 77 13.99 -6.72 -0.35
C TYR A 77 13.01 -5.68 0.20
N ALA A 78 11.75 -5.71 -0.26
CA ALA A 78 10.71 -4.83 0.24
C ALA A 78 10.41 -5.03 1.73
N GLU A 79 10.39 -6.26 2.21
CA GLU A 79 10.26 -6.59 3.64
C GLU A 79 11.43 -6.03 4.46
N SER A 80 12.67 -6.11 3.94
CA SER A 80 13.84 -5.55 4.61
C SER A 80 13.78 -4.01 4.68
N LEU A 81 13.36 -3.34 3.60
CA LEU A 81 13.13 -1.90 3.58
C LEU A 81 12.07 -1.47 4.61
N LEU A 82 10.94 -2.17 4.65
CA LEU A 82 9.88 -1.85 5.61
C LEU A 82 10.32 -2.14 7.06
N ALA A 83 11.08 -3.22 7.29
CA ALA A 83 11.64 -3.52 8.60
C ALA A 83 12.58 -2.42 9.09
N PHE A 84 13.45 -1.91 8.20
CA PHE A 84 14.31 -0.76 8.51
C PHE A 84 13.46 0.45 8.94
N TRP A 85 12.42 0.77 8.16
CA TRP A 85 11.52 1.87 8.50
C TRP A 85 10.86 1.70 9.87
N LEU A 86 10.29 0.53 10.11
CA LEU A 86 9.62 0.23 11.38
C LEU A 86 10.56 0.20 12.59
N ALA A 87 11.85 -0.06 12.38
CA ALA A 87 12.87 -0.06 13.43
C ALA A 87 13.45 1.33 13.74
N HIS A 88 13.48 2.25 12.74
CA HIS A 88 14.23 3.51 12.85
C HIS A 88 13.38 4.77 12.76
N ALA A 89 12.17 4.72 12.16
CA ALA A 89 11.33 5.90 12.07
C ALA A 89 10.81 6.31 13.47
N PRO A 90 10.83 7.62 13.83
CA PRO A 90 10.60 8.08 15.20
C PRO A 90 9.25 7.69 15.81
N HIS A 91 8.23 7.46 14.99
CA HIS A 91 6.87 7.09 15.40
C HIS A 91 6.60 5.59 15.33
N CYS A 92 7.59 4.80 14.94
CA CYS A 92 7.50 3.36 14.77
C CYS A 92 8.32 2.61 15.83
N GLN A 93 7.90 1.39 16.13
CA GLN A 93 8.70 0.42 16.87
C GLN A 93 8.45 -0.96 16.29
N LEU A 94 9.45 -1.56 15.67
CA LEU A 94 9.39 -2.95 15.22
C LEU A 94 9.47 -3.88 16.43
N ILE A 95 8.51 -4.78 16.57
CA ILE A 95 8.48 -5.78 17.67
C ILE A 95 8.91 -7.16 17.17
N ALA A 96 8.36 -7.59 16.02
CA ALA A 96 8.73 -8.87 15.41
C ALA A 96 8.52 -8.85 13.90
N ARG A 97 9.28 -9.72 13.19
CA ARG A 97 9.15 -10.00 11.75
C ARG A 97 8.90 -11.48 11.56
N ASN A 98 8.12 -11.84 10.53
CA ASN A 98 7.86 -13.22 10.14
C ASN A 98 7.45 -14.08 11.34
N HIS A 99 6.60 -13.52 12.22
CA HIS A 99 6.22 -14.16 13.46
C HIS A 99 5.25 -15.32 13.20
N PRO A 100 5.67 -16.58 13.43
CA PRO A 100 4.83 -17.73 13.14
C PRO A 100 3.71 -17.86 14.17
N VAL A 101 2.51 -18.20 13.68
CA VAL A 101 1.36 -18.58 14.51
C VAL A 101 1.06 -20.07 14.28
N ARG A 102 0.92 -20.84 15.37
CA ARG A 102 0.74 -22.28 15.33
C ARG A 102 -0.63 -22.69 15.89
N SER A 103 -1.15 -23.80 15.38
CA SER A 103 -2.31 -24.49 15.96
C SER A 103 -1.92 -25.20 17.27
N GLU A 104 -2.92 -25.71 17.99
CA GLU A 104 -2.71 -26.54 19.18
C GLU A 104 -1.91 -27.82 18.86
N SER A 105 -2.06 -28.36 17.65
CA SER A 105 -1.28 -29.51 17.17
C SER A 105 0.14 -29.16 16.74
N GLY A 106 0.59 -27.88 16.89
CA GLY A 106 1.93 -27.43 16.49
C GLY A 106 2.10 -27.09 15.01
N GLN A 107 1.05 -27.29 14.19
CA GLN A 107 1.09 -26.93 12.77
C GLN A 107 1.11 -25.40 12.58
N THR A 108 1.96 -24.91 11.69
CA THR A 108 2.00 -23.48 11.36
C THR A 108 0.75 -23.09 10.57
N LEU A 109 -0.06 -22.19 11.13
CA LEU A 109 -1.24 -21.59 10.49
C LEU A 109 -0.89 -20.48 9.52
N GLY A 110 0.18 -19.76 9.79
CA GLY A 110 0.71 -18.65 9.02
C GLY A 110 1.83 -17.94 9.77
N ALA A 111 2.33 -16.88 9.19
CA ALA A 111 3.27 -15.98 9.84
C ALA A 111 2.86 -14.53 9.57
N ALA A 112 2.88 -13.69 10.60
CA ALA A 112 2.69 -12.26 10.46
C ALA A 112 3.96 -11.64 9.87
N ASP A 113 3.84 -10.90 8.78
CA ASP A 113 5.00 -10.24 8.17
C ASP A 113 5.65 -9.27 9.17
N PHE A 114 4.84 -8.43 9.84
CA PHE A 114 5.33 -7.51 10.87
C PHE A 114 4.36 -7.38 12.04
N LEU A 115 4.91 -7.33 13.24
CA LEU A 115 4.25 -6.89 14.45
C LEU A 115 4.97 -5.63 14.95
N CYS A 116 4.25 -4.52 15.10
CA CYS A 116 4.86 -3.23 15.40
C CYS A 116 3.92 -2.30 16.19
N LEU A 117 4.48 -1.20 16.67
CA LEU A 117 3.73 -0.04 17.15
C LEU A 117 3.88 1.10 16.16
N LEU A 118 2.77 1.78 15.85
CA LEU A 118 2.73 3.04 15.12
C LEU A 118 2.07 4.10 16.02
N ASN A 119 2.82 5.10 16.46
CA ASN A 119 2.38 6.04 17.50
C ASN A 119 1.79 5.31 18.73
N SER A 120 2.51 4.34 19.25
CA SER A 120 2.12 3.50 20.40
C SER A 120 0.86 2.64 20.17
N THR A 121 0.32 2.58 18.97
CA THR A 121 -0.81 1.71 18.61
C THR A 121 -0.30 0.40 18.06
N PRO A 122 -0.72 -0.77 18.60
CA PRO A 122 -0.31 -2.08 18.12
C PRO A 122 -0.88 -2.42 16.74
N TYR A 123 -0.01 -2.90 15.84
CA TYR A 123 -0.39 -3.33 14.49
C TYR A 123 0.20 -4.70 14.14
N HIS A 124 -0.61 -5.49 13.45
CA HIS A 124 -0.21 -6.58 12.58
C HIS A 124 -0.24 -6.06 11.15
N LEU A 125 0.90 -5.98 10.49
CA LEU A 125 1.01 -5.50 9.11
C LEU A 125 1.37 -6.63 8.17
N GLU A 126 0.66 -6.70 7.03
CA GLU A 126 0.95 -7.60 5.92
C GLU A 126 1.41 -6.79 4.70
N LEU A 127 2.55 -7.16 4.13
CA LEU A 127 3.16 -6.48 2.99
C LEU A 127 2.98 -7.29 1.70
N THR A 128 2.62 -6.61 0.64
CA THR A 128 2.56 -7.18 -0.70
C THR A 128 3.07 -6.19 -1.74
N CYS A 129 4.07 -6.62 -2.53
CA CYS A 129 4.57 -5.90 -3.69
C CYS A 129 4.39 -6.77 -4.92
N LYS A 130 3.50 -6.36 -5.86
CA LYS A 130 3.09 -7.17 -7.00
C LYS A 130 2.98 -6.37 -8.30
N TYR A 131 3.28 -7.03 -9.40
CA TYR A 131 3.29 -6.48 -10.74
C TYR A 131 2.50 -7.45 -11.62
N TYR A 132 1.26 -7.09 -11.93
CA TYR A 132 0.32 -7.93 -12.65
C TYR A 132 -0.10 -7.31 -13.96
N GLY A 133 -0.15 -8.11 -15.03
CA GLY A 133 -0.69 -7.70 -16.31
C GLY A 133 -1.95 -8.49 -16.66
N GLY A 134 -2.94 -7.83 -17.26
CA GLY A 134 -4.20 -8.46 -17.66
C GLY A 134 -5.21 -7.47 -18.21
N THR A 135 -6.38 -7.96 -18.62
CA THR A 135 -7.51 -7.18 -19.14
C THR A 135 -8.73 -7.24 -18.22
N THR A 136 -8.87 -8.33 -17.50
CA THR A 136 -9.99 -8.59 -16.58
C THR A 136 -9.46 -9.03 -15.21
N PRO A 137 -10.26 -8.95 -14.13
CA PRO A 137 -9.83 -9.40 -12.81
C PRO A 137 -9.27 -10.83 -12.77
N ALA A 138 -9.80 -11.71 -13.60
CA ALA A 138 -9.46 -13.12 -13.60
C ALA A 138 -8.12 -13.42 -14.30
N ASP A 139 -7.69 -12.58 -15.24
CA ASP A 139 -6.48 -12.81 -16.05
C ASP A 139 -5.27 -11.97 -15.60
N PHE A 140 -5.40 -11.17 -14.52
CA PHE A 140 -4.27 -10.45 -13.96
C PHE A 140 -3.26 -11.43 -13.34
N GLN A 141 -2.11 -11.56 -14.02
CA GLN A 141 -1.02 -12.46 -13.67
C GLN A 141 0.31 -11.71 -13.63
N ALA A 142 1.25 -12.18 -12.81
CA ALA A 142 2.62 -11.71 -12.81
C ALA A 142 3.41 -12.28 -14.02
N LEU A 143 4.73 -12.01 -14.08
CA LEU A 143 5.63 -12.67 -15.02
C LEU A 143 5.63 -14.19 -14.86
N ASN A 144 5.39 -14.70 -13.63
CA ASN A 144 5.05 -16.10 -13.40
C ASN A 144 3.53 -16.25 -13.47
N PRO A 145 2.95 -16.98 -14.45
CA PRO A 145 1.50 -17.10 -14.62
C PRO A 145 0.77 -17.76 -13.44
N ALA A 146 1.47 -18.55 -12.62
CA ALA A 146 0.90 -19.16 -11.41
C ALA A 146 0.61 -18.12 -10.30
N ASP A 147 1.22 -16.94 -10.37
CA ASP A 147 1.02 -15.84 -9.41
C ASP A 147 -0.08 -14.91 -9.94
N THR A 148 -1.31 -15.08 -9.44
CA THR A 148 -2.49 -14.33 -9.87
C THR A 148 -2.92 -13.29 -8.83
N LEU A 149 -3.54 -12.21 -9.29
CA LEU A 149 -4.08 -11.15 -8.42
C LEU A 149 -5.14 -11.71 -7.45
N LEU A 150 -6.10 -12.48 -7.95
CA LEU A 150 -7.19 -13.03 -7.13
C LEU A 150 -6.65 -14.02 -6.09
N GLY A 151 -5.72 -14.88 -6.46
CA GLY A 151 -5.08 -15.83 -5.54
C GLY A 151 -4.30 -15.11 -4.43
N LYS A 152 -3.57 -14.04 -4.79
CA LYS A 152 -2.84 -13.24 -3.80
C LYS A 152 -3.76 -12.44 -2.90
N ALA A 153 -4.84 -11.87 -3.41
CA ALA A 153 -5.83 -11.14 -2.63
C ALA A 153 -6.53 -12.06 -1.61
N ALA A 154 -6.93 -13.27 -2.02
CA ALA A 154 -7.51 -14.28 -1.14
C ALA A 154 -6.55 -14.71 -0.03
N LYS A 155 -5.28 -14.97 -0.37
CA LYS A 155 -4.24 -15.30 0.62
C LYS A 155 -4.03 -14.17 1.62
N LEU A 156 -3.95 -12.91 1.15
CA LEU A 156 -3.79 -11.75 2.01
C LEU A 156 -4.96 -11.61 3.00
N GLN A 157 -6.19 -11.87 2.55
CA GLN A 157 -7.37 -11.86 3.41
C GLN A 157 -7.30 -12.93 4.51
N GLN A 158 -6.75 -14.12 4.21
CA GLN A 158 -6.51 -15.15 5.23
C GLN A 158 -5.45 -14.70 6.24
N GLN A 159 -4.33 -14.13 5.78
CA GLN A 159 -3.27 -13.62 6.63
C GLN A 159 -3.80 -12.53 7.59
N CYS A 160 -4.64 -11.62 7.11
CA CYS A 160 -5.27 -10.59 7.94
C CYS A 160 -6.12 -11.16 9.10
N ARG A 161 -6.55 -12.41 9.02
CA ARG A 161 -7.31 -13.08 10.09
C ARG A 161 -6.47 -13.84 11.10
N LEU A 162 -5.15 -13.79 10.98
CA LEU A 162 -4.23 -14.64 11.75
C LEU A 162 -4.44 -14.55 13.26
N PHE A 163 -4.72 -13.36 13.81
CA PHE A 163 -4.94 -13.14 15.25
C PHE A 163 -6.42 -13.04 15.67
N HIS A 164 -7.36 -13.62 14.88
CA HIS A 164 -8.77 -13.59 15.25
C HIS A 164 -9.13 -14.55 16.38
N THR A 165 -8.34 -15.61 16.59
CA THR A 165 -8.59 -16.58 17.67
C THR A 165 -7.84 -16.21 18.96
N PRO A 166 -8.39 -16.56 20.15
CA PRO A 166 -7.70 -16.35 21.44
C PRO A 166 -6.33 -17.05 21.51
N GLN A 167 -6.21 -18.25 20.95
CA GLN A 167 -4.96 -19.01 20.89
C GLN A 167 -3.88 -18.32 20.07
N ALA A 168 -4.25 -17.78 18.91
CA ALA A 168 -3.31 -17.01 18.10
C ALA A 168 -2.85 -15.73 18.83
N ARG A 169 -3.78 -15.04 19.51
CA ARG A 169 -3.44 -13.86 20.31
C ARG A 169 -2.53 -14.17 21.50
N ALA A 170 -2.68 -15.32 22.12
CA ALA A 170 -1.77 -15.76 23.21
C ALA A 170 -0.32 -15.94 22.75
N GLN A 171 -0.08 -16.10 21.43
CA GLN A 171 1.24 -16.23 20.85
C GLN A 171 1.88 -14.88 20.46
N LEU A 172 1.19 -13.77 20.67
CA LEU A 172 1.77 -12.45 20.43
C LEU A 172 2.98 -12.22 21.37
N PRO A 173 4.04 -11.52 20.89
CA PRO A 173 5.18 -11.16 21.73
C PRO A 173 4.76 -10.37 22.97
N ALA A 174 5.44 -10.62 24.10
CA ALA A 174 5.14 -10.02 25.40
C ALA A 174 4.99 -8.47 25.38
N PRO A 175 5.81 -7.70 24.65
CA PRO A 175 5.61 -6.26 24.54
C PRO A 175 4.22 -5.89 24.00
N LEU A 176 3.73 -6.57 22.94
CA LEU A 176 2.40 -6.30 22.39
C LEU A 176 1.29 -6.71 23.34
N GLN A 177 1.43 -7.83 24.04
CA GLN A 177 0.46 -8.24 25.05
C GLN A 177 0.33 -7.19 26.17
N GLY A 178 1.42 -6.55 26.59
CA GLY A 178 1.43 -5.46 27.56
C GLY A 178 0.61 -4.26 27.09
N TYR A 179 0.81 -3.81 25.85
CA TYR A 179 0.04 -2.69 25.29
C TYR A 179 -1.45 -2.99 25.17
N LEU A 180 -1.83 -4.20 24.81
CA LEU A 180 -3.24 -4.60 24.68
C LEU A 180 -3.93 -4.63 26.05
N LYS A 181 -3.25 -5.08 27.12
CA LYS A 181 -3.79 -5.10 28.48
C LYS A 181 -3.94 -3.70 29.08
N THR A 182 -2.97 -2.81 28.86
CA THR A 182 -3.02 -1.43 29.40
C THR A 182 -4.10 -0.58 28.74
N SER A 183 -4.43 -0.81 27.49
CA SER A 183 -5.55 -0.11 26.82
C SER A 183 -6.92 -0.49 27.43
N GLU A 184 -7.08 -1.70 27.95
CA GLU A 184 -8.30 -2.12 28.65
C GLU A 184 -8.44 -1.43 30.03
N ALA A 185 -7.35 -1.32 30.77
CA ALA A 185 -7.37 -0.66 32.09
C ALA A 185 -7.71 0.84 31.98
N SER A 186 -7.25 1.51 30.88
CA SER A 186 -7.55 2.92 30.63
C SER A 186 -9.03 3.15 30.24
N PHE A 187 -9.67 2.17 29.61
CA PHE A 187 -11.07 2.27 29.19
C PHE A 187 -12.04 1.91 30.33
N CYS A 188 -11.62 1.06 31.27
CA CYS A 188 -12.44 0.71 32.46
C CYS A 188 -12.45 1.81 33.53
N GLY A 189 -11.44 2.69 33.56
CA GLY A 189 -11.33 3.79 34.54
C GLY A 189 -12.18 5.03 34.20
N ALA A 190 -12.80 5.11 33.03
CA ALA A 190 -13.58 6.27 32.60
C ALA A 190 -15.10 6.15 32.79
N LYS A 191 -15.57 5.16 33.57
CA LYS A 191 -16.98 5.05 33.99
C LYS A 191 -17.09 5.38 35.45
N THR A 192 -17.17 6.64 35.80
CA THR A 192 -17.99 7.24 36.88
C THR A 192 -17.62 8.72 37.04
N SER A 193 -18.26 9.59 36.32
CA SER A 193 -18.70 10.89 36.82
C SER A 193 -19.92 11.29 35.99
N GLU A 194 -21.09 11.06 36.60
CA GLU A 194 -22.31 11.73 36.19
C GLU A 194 -22.10 13.23 36.40
N ALA A 195 -21.83 13.96 35.34
CA ALA A 195 -21.89 15.41 35.38
C ALA A 195 -23.25 15.84 34.84
N SER A 196 -24.04 16.34 35.76
CA SER A 196 -25.29 17.08 35.61
C SER A 196 -25.23 18.03 34.42
N PHE A 197 -26.13 17.86 33.47
CA PHE A 197 -26.29 18.76 32.33
C PHE A 197 -27.19 19.93 32.71
N CYS A 198 -26.60 21.07 33.01
CA CYS A 198 -27.32 22.35 33.17
C CYS A 198 -27.27 23.07 31.82
N GLY A 199 -28.43 23.38 31.28
CA GLY A 199 -28.61 23.98 29.95
C GLY A 199 -28.08 25.41 29.83
N ALA A 200 -27.61 25.76 28.69
CA ALA A 200 -27.47 27.14 28.23
C ALA A 200 -27.92 27.25 26.78
N LYS A 201 -28.75 28.26 26.55
CA LYS A 201 -29.45 28.60 25.32
C LYS A 201 -28.54 29.30 24.33
N THR A 202 -28.72 28.93 23.07
CA THR A 202 -28.68 29.73 21.80
C THR A 202 -28.01 31.09 21.77
N SER A 203 -27.13 31.30 20.80
CA SER A 203 -27.07 32.52 20.01
C SER A 203 -26.64 32.23 18.58
N GLU A 204 -27.46 32.71 17.66
CA GLU A 204 -27.30 32.71 16.20
C GLU A 204 -26.09 33.57 15.81
N ALA A 205 -25.32 33.13 14.85
CA ALA A 205 -24.43 34.00 14.08
C ALA A 205 -24.59 33.68 12.58
N SER A 206 -25.17 34.68 11.94
CA SER A 206 -25.31 34.91 10.52
C SER A 206 -24.03 34.67 9.71
N PHE A 207 -24.12 33.98 8.58
CA PHE A 207 -23.06 33.99 7.58
C PHE A 207 -23.60 34.30 6.19
N CYS A 208 -22.95 35.30 5.58
CA CYS A 208 -23.30 35.90 4.31
C CYS A 208 -23.21 34.95 3.12
N GLU A 209 -24.16 35.18 2.20
CA GLU A 209 -24.22 34.66 0.84
C GLU A 209 -23.10 35.18 -0.07
N ALA A 210 -22.60 34.30 -0.94
CA ALA A 210 -22.03 34.72 -2.22
C ALA A 210 -22.64 33.87 -3.33
N LYS A 211 -23.37 34.59 -4.20
CA LYS A 211 -24.03 34.09 -5.43
C LYS A 211 -23.03 33.86 -6.55
N THR A 212 -23.20 32.81 -7.34
CA THR A 212 -23.17 32.87 -8.83
C THR A 212 -23.84 31.65 -9.45
N SER A 213 -24.93 31.89 -10.11
CA SER A 213 -25.46 31.62 -11.46
C SER A 213 -25.38 30.19 -12.01
N GLU A 214 -26.54 29.61 -12.13
CA GLU A 214 -27.29 29.11 -13.30
C GLU A 214 -26.63 28.09 -14.22
N ALA A 215 -27.22 26.92 -14.27
CA ALA A 215 -27.69 26.26 -15.49
C ALA A 215 -28.72 25.16 -15.17
N SER A 216 -29.76 25.24 -15.90
CA SER A 216 -31.09 24.67 -15.91
C SER A 216 -31.16 23.18 -16.34
N PHE A 217 -32.34 22.57 -16.03
CA PHE A 217 -33.05 21.47 -16.73
C PHE A 217 -32.72 20.02 -16.31
N CYS A 218 -33.64 19.27 -15.76
CA CYS A 218 -34.91 18.71 -16.25
C CYS A 218 -35.68 17.98 -15.13
N GLU A 219 -37.02 18.18 -15.16
CA GLU A 219 -38.00 17.48 -14.33
C GLU A 219 -38.18 16.02 -14.75
N ALA A 220 -38.43 15.14 -13.79
CA ALA A 220 -39.22 13.92 -14.00
C ALA A 220 -39.92 13.46 -12.70
N LYS A 221 -41.19 13.48 -12.81
CA LYS A 221 -42.40 13.07 -12.10
C LYS A 221 -42.25 12.06 -10.95
N THR A 222 -42.91 12.45 -9.87
CA THR A 222 -43.39 11.65 -8.73
C THR A 222 -44.34 10.53 -9.12
N SER A 223 -44.21 9.37 -8.48
CA SER A 223 -45.32 8.46 -8.22
C SER A 223 -45.25 7.98 -6.76
N GLU A 224 -46.34 8.28 -6.06
CA GLU A 224 -46.61 7.87 -4.69
C GLU A 224 -46.76 6.33 -4.57
N ALA A 225 -46.20 5.76 -3.53
CA ALA A 225 -46.63 4.47 -3.01
C ALA A 225 -46.53 4.46 -1.48
N SER A 226 -47.66 4.15 -0.89
CA SER A 226 -48.03 4.10 0.51
C SER A 226 -47.18 3.18 1.36
N PRO A 227 -46.98 3.41 2.67
CA PRO A 227 -46.11 2.61 3.54
C PRO A 227 -46.84 1.36 4.03
N ARG A 228 -46.19 0.20 3.86
CA ARG A 228 -46.54 -1.02 4.61
C ARG A 228 -45.62 -1.11 5.84
N GLU A 229 -46.27 -1.24 6.98
CA GLU A 229 -45.65 -1.55 8.28
C GLU A 229 -44.79 -2.79 8.18
N ALA A 230 -43.50 -2.66 8.52
CA ALA A 230 -42.59 -3.77 8.74
C ALA A 230 -42.19 -3.82 10.22
N ASN A 231 -42.64 -4.87 10.83
CA ASN A 231 -42.41 -5.42 12.13
C ASN A 231 -40.97 -5.21 12.64
N THR A 232 -40.83 -4.45 13.74
CA THR A 232 -39.57 -4.25 14.45
C THR A 232 -39.23 -5.48 15.28
N GLY A 233 -38.53 -6.42 14.66
CA GLY A 233 -37.78 -7.43 15.37
C GLY A 233 -36.50 -6.77 15.95
N THR A 234 -36.53 -6.45 17.23
CA THR A 234 -35.36 -6.08 18.04
C THR A 234 -34.41 -7.28 18.08
N THR A 235 -33.46 -7.33 17.14
CA THR A 235 -32.34 -8.24 17.23
C THR A 235 -31.38 -7.68 18.29
N ASP A 236 -31.33 -8.38 19.41
CA ASP A 236 -30.46 -8.13 20.55
C ASP A 236 -28.98 -8.14 20.10
N CYS A 237 -28.38 -6.95 19.91
CA CYS A 237 -26.98 -6.77 19.60
C CYS A 237 -26.11 -6.96 20.84
N ARG A 238 -26.35 -8.03 21.60
CA ARG A 238 -25.50 -8.44 22.72
C ARG A 238 -24.61 -9.59 22.29
N GLN A 239 -23.32 -9.35 22.41
CA GLN A 239 -22.19 -10.25 22.28
C GLN A 239 -21.56 -10.32 20.88
N SER A 240 -20.99 -9.19 20.40
CA SER A 240 -19.76 -9.26 19.64
C SER A 240 -18.62 -9.65 20.60
N PRO A 241 -17.82 -10.69 20.31
CA PRO A 241 -16.70 -11.06 21.17
C PRO A 241 -15.74 -9.87 21.27
N ASN A 242 -15.28 -9.58 22.47
CA ASN A 242 -14.37 -8.48 22.81
C ASN A 242 -13.18 -8.41 21.84
N LEU A 243 -13.27 -7.56 20.81
CA LEU A 243 -12.24 -7.30 19.81
C LEU A 243 -11.05 -6.46 20.36
N SER A 244 -11.11 -6.08 21.66
CA SER A 244 -10.13 -5.21 22.31
C SER A 244 -8.75 -5.85 22.56
N GLN A 245 -8.59 -7.14 22.34
CA GLN A 245 -7.35 -7.90 22.66
C GLN A 245 -6.51 -8.29 21.45
N ALA A 246 -6.79 -7.78 20.26
CA ALA A 246 -6.01 -8.05 19.06
C ALA A 246 -5.31 -6.78 18.57
N PRO A 247 -4.10 -6.88 17.97
CA PRO A 247 -3.50 -5.75 17.28
C PRO A 247 -4.38 -5.35 16.10
N ASN A 248 -4.37 -4.05 15.75
CA ASN A 248 -5.01 -3.60 14.52
C ASN A 248 -4.37 -4.30 13.32
N THR A 249 -5.16 -4.95 12.50
CA THR A 249 -4.64 -5.58 11.29
C THR A 249 -4.71 -4.58 10.15
N ALA A 250 -3.59 -4.43 9.44
CA ALA A 250 -3.55 -3.56 8.27
C ALA A 250 -2.65 -4.12 7.17
N THR A 251 -2.92 -3.70 5.93
CA THR A 251 -2.18 -4.14 4.75
C THR A 251 -1.44 -2.98 4.09
N ILE A 252 -0.27 -3.28 3.53
CA ILE A 252 0.52 -2.41 2.70
C ILE A 252 0.64 -3.09 1.33
N ILE A 253 -0.17 -2.64 0.37
CA ILE A 253 -0.25 -3.22 -0.96
C ILE A 253 0.40 -2.25 -1.94
N ARG A 254 1.46 -2.69 -2.62
CA ARG A 254 2.22 -1.88 -3.58
C ARG A 254 2.37 -2.60 -4.90
N GLY A 255 2.62 -1.84 -5.94
CA GLY A 255 2.91 -2.39 -7.26
C GLY A 255 2.23 -1.65 -8.40
N ILE A 256 2.23 -2.28 -9.57
CA ILE A 256 1.74 -1.70 -10.82
C ILE A 256 0.84 -2.71 -11.52
N GLY A 257 -0.30 -2.22 -11.99
CA GLY A 257 -1.18 -2.95 -12.90
C GLY A 257 -0.84 -2.61 -14.35
N PHE A 258 -0.62 -3.63 -15.18
CA PHE A 258 -0.31 -3.45 -16.60
C PHE A 258 -1.52 -3.86 -17.43
N ILE A 259 -1.96 -2.96 -18.30
CA ILE A 259 -3.16 -3.14 -19.12
C ILE A 259 -2.82 -2.91 -20.59
N PRO A 260 -3.38 -3.71 -21.51
CA PRO A 260 -3.23 -3.46 -22.92
C PRO A 260 -3.89 -2.12 -23.30
N ASN A 261 -3.20 -1.33 -24.13
CA ASN A 261 -3.74 -0.07 -24.67
C ASN A 261 -4.30 0.94 -23.64
N GLY A 262 -3.92 0.80 -22.35
CA GLY A 262 -4.36 1.71 -21.30
C GLY A 262 -5.85 1.64 -20.94
N ILE A 263 -6.60 0.67 -21.46
CA ILE A 263 -8.04 0.53 -21.22
C ILE A 263 -8.28 -0.53 -20.14
N LEU A 264 -8.80 -0.09 -18.98
CA LEU A 264 -9.26 -0.96 -17.89
C LEU A 264 -10.71 -1.38 -18.15
N ASN A 265 -10.91 -2.65 -18.54
CA ASN A 265 -12.22 -3.26 -18.59
C ASN A 265 -12.53 -3.94 -17.25
N GLY A 266 -13.26 -3.23 -16.37
CA GLY A 266 -13.59 -3.74 -15.03
C GLY A 266 -12.61 -3.30 -13.93
N ARG A 267 -13.00 -3.49 -12.66
CA ARG A 267 -12.29 -2.94 -11.49
C ARG A 267 -11.67 -4.02 -10.60
N PRO A 268 -10.53 -4.63 -10.89
CA PRO A 268 -9.78 -5.26 -9.81
C PRO A 268 -8.73 -4.33 -9.24
N LEU A 269 -8.29 -3.31 -10.02
CA LEU A 269 -7.21 -2.41 -9.64
C LEU A 269 -7.75 -1.11 -9.06
N ASN A 270 -6.95 -0.48 -8.20
CA ASN A 270 -7.19 0.87 -7.74
C ASN A 270 -7.10 1.85 -8.93
N PRO A 271 -8.16 2.61 -9.25
CA PRO A 271 -8.13 3.56 -10.37
C PRO A 271 -7.11 4.70 -10.16
N LEU A 272 -6.70 4.97 -8.91
CA LEU A 272 -5.66 5.93 -8.57
C LEU A 272 -4.28 5.27 -8.46
N GLY A 273 -4.20 3.95 -8.64
CA GLY A 273 -2.96 3.18 -8.63
C GLY A 273 -2.07 3.48 -9.82
N TRP A 274 -0.82 3.08 -9.70
CA TRP A 274 0.09 3.16 -10.83
C TRP A 274 -0.25 2.13 -11.90
N ASN A 275 -0.29 2.57 -13.15
CA ASN A 275 -0.61 1.75 -14.29
C ASN A 275 0.56 1.73 -15.27
N GLY A 276 0.83 0.57 -15.85
CA GLY A 276 1.76 0.37 -16.94
C GLY A 276 1.06 -0.16 -18.19
N LEU A 277 1.81 -0.29 -19.27
CA LEU A 277 1.34 -0.88 -20.53
C LEU A 277 1.74 -2.35 -20.59
N LEU A 278 0.77 -3.23 -20.80
CA LEU A 278 1.02 -4.64 -21.11
C LEU A 278 1.20 -4.82 -22.63
N LEU A 279 2.27 -5.46 -23.02
CA LEU A 279 2.60 -5.76 -24.41
C LEU A 279 2.70 -7.27 -24.62
N PRO A 280 2.18 -7.81 -25.73
CA PRO A 280 2.45 -9.19 -26.14
C PRO A 280 3.94 -9.41 -26.42
N GLN A 281 4.57 -8.47 -27.13
CA GLN A 281 5.99 -8.46 -27.44
C GLN A 281 6.52 -7.02 -27.50
N TRP A 282 7.82 -6.84 -27.31
CA TRP A 282 8.41 -5.50 -27.29
C TRP A 282 8.29 -4.75 -28.61
N ALA A 283 8.25 -5.48 -29.73
CA ALA A 283 8.07 -4.90 -31.06
C ALA A 283 6.71 -4.21 -31.26
N ASP A 284 5.71 -4.53 -30.44
CA ASP A 284 4.38 -3.91 -30.50
C ASP A 284 4.34 -2.50 -29.86
N TYR A 285 5.41 -2.09 -29.19
CA TYR A 285 5.47 -0.75 -28.61
C TYR A 285 5.74 0.29 -29.73
N PRO A 286 4.89 1.33 -29.85
CA PRO A 286 5.06 2.36 -30.87
C PRO A 286 6.24 3.27 -30.49
N THR A 287 7.44 2.92 -30.97
CA THR A 287 8.67 3.66 -30.64
C THR A 287 8.86 4.89 -31.50
N GLN A 288 9.46 5.94 -30.90
CA GLN A 288 9.99 7.11 -31.61
C GLN A 288 11.52 7.02 -31.70
N ALA A 289 12.12 7.58 -32.73
CA ALA A 289 13.56 7.45 -33.02
C ALA A 289 14.47 7.91 -31.86
N ALA A 290 14.09 8.97 -31.15
CA ALA A 290 14.85 9.52 -30.02
C ALA A 290 14.48 8.91 -28.65
N GLN A 291 13.50 8.01 -28.62
CA GLN A 291 13.01 7.44 -27.37
C GLN A 291 14.03 6.48 -26.74
N ARG A 292 14.16 6.55 -25.44
CA ARG A 292 15.08 5.69 -24.67
C ARG A 292 14.32 4.86 -23.65
N PHE A 293 14.91 3.70 -23.34
CA PHE A 293 14.32 2.70 -22.45
C PHE A 293 15.36 2.24 -21.45
N HIS A 294 14.90 1.76 -20.29
CA HIS A 294 15.77 1.15 -19.29
C HIS A 294 15.20 -0.21 -18.87
N PRO A 295 15.89 -1.32 -19.18
CA PRO A 295 15.52 -2.64 -18.67
C PRO A 295 15.68 -2.66 -17.14
N LEU A 296 14.61 -3.04 -16.44
CA LEU A 296 14.60 -3.02 -14.97
C LEU A 296 15.08 -4.36 -14.41
N PRO A 297 16.18 -4.40 -13.65
CA PRO A 297 16.51 -5.57 -12.85
C PRO A 297 15.43 -5.78 -11.78
N ARG A 298 15.22 -7.03 -11.37
CA ARG A 298 14.10 -7.43 -10.50
C ARG A 298 13.98 -6.60 -9.22
N LEU A 299 15.09 -6.23 -8.61
CA LEU A 299 15.09 -5.44 -7.37
C LEU A 299 14.80 -3.95 -7.59
N ALA A 300 14.90 -3.44 -8.83
CA ALA A 300 14.61 -2.04 -9.17
C ALA A 300 13.13 -1.80 -9.55
N TYR A 301 12.21 -2.69 -9.17
CA TYR A 301 10.81 -2.55 -9.55
C TYR A 301 10.04 -1.57 -8.65
N LEU A 302 10.51 -1.29 -7.43
CA LEU A 302 9.76 -0.53 -6.43
C LEU A 302 9.59 0.94 -6.79
N ALA A 303 10.68 1.64 -7.04
CA ALA A 303 10.64 3.06 -7.41
C ALA A 303 10.61 3.26 -8.94
N PRO A 304 10.10 4.41 -9.42
CA PRO A 304 10.34 4.83 -10.79
C PRO A 304 11.83 4.94 -11.11
N ALA A 305 12.25 4.48 -12.28
CA ALA A 305 13.66 4.52 -12.68
C ALA A 305 14.20 5.97 -12.73
N ARG A 306 15.43 6.15 -12.26
CA ARG A 306 16.25 7.35 -12.41
C ARG A 306 17.68 6.90 -12.70
N VAL A 307 18.08 6.98 -13.95
CA VAL A 307 19.31 6.36 -14.43
C VAL A 307 20.13 7.32 -15.31
N PRO A 308 21.46 7.15 -15.36
CA PRO A 308 22.28 7.88 -16.33
C PRO A 308 22.04 7.39 -17.76
N PHE A 309 22.41 8.18 -18.75
CA PHE A 309 22.19 7.86 -20.17
C PHE A 309 22.79 6.49 -20.58
N GLU A 310 23.94 6.14 -20.05
CA GLU A 310 24.69 4.91 -20.37
C GLU A 310 23.93 3.64 -19.98
N GLN A 311 22.98 3.73 -19.07
CA GLN A 311 22.11 2.62 -18.67
C GLN A 311 20.83 2.55 -19.50
N THR A 312 20.66 3.42 -20.49
CA THR A 312 19.50 3.38 -21.38
C THR A 312 19.81 2.65 -22.66
N ILE A 313 18.77 2.08 -23.25
CA ILE A 313 18.83 1.39 -24.54
C ILE A 313 17.97 2.12 -25.58
N SER A 314 18.26 1.89 -26.85
CA SER A 314 17.51 2.42 -27.99
C SER A 314 16.25 1.60 -28.28
N ALA A 315 15.39 2.11 -29.17
CA ALA A 315 14.23 1.40 -29.69
C ALA A 315 14.59 0.09 -30.40
N ALA A 316 15.72 0.07 -31.15
CA ALA A 316 16.19 -1.13 -31.82
C ALA A 316 16.67 -2.22 -30.87
N GLU A 317 17.21 -1.83 -29.71
CA GLU A 317 17.65 -2.75 -28.67
C GLU A 317 16.46 -3.24 -27.82
N LEU A 318 15.39 -2.45 -27.69
CA LEU A 318 14.16 -2.83 -26.99
C LEU A 318 13.58 -4.14 -27.56
N ALA A 319 13.47 -4.25 -28.89
CA ALA A 319 12.88 -5.41 -29.54
C ALA A 319 13.62 -6.73 -29.25
N ARG A 320 14.88 -6.66 -28.81
CA ARG A 320 15.74 -7.83 -28.50
C ARG A 320 15.74 -8.20 -27.03
N GLN A 321 15.04 -7.44 -26.18
CA GLN A 321 15.01 -7.69 -24.73
C GLN A 321 14.23 -8.96 -24.40
N ALA A 322 14.66 -9.67 -23.37
CA ALA A 322 13.90 -10.75 -22.77
C ALA A 322 12.59 -10.23 -22.14
N PRO A 323 11.57 -11.08 -21.96
CA PRO A 323 10.38 -10.73 -21.21
C PRO A 323 10.71 -10.18 -19.82
N GLY A 324 9.95 -9.17 -19.36
CA GLY A 324 10.24 -8.49 -18.09
C GLY A 324 9.54 -7.16 -17.95
N LEU A 325 10.13 -6.27 -17.15
CA LEU A 325 9.70 -4.88 -17.01
C LEU A 325 10.76 -3.94 -17.59
N ILE A 326 10.29 -2.95 -18.35
CA ILE A 326 11.13 -1.91 -18.95
C ILE A 326 10.50 -0.55 -18.66
N ALA A 327 11.32 0.42 -18.27
CA ALA A 327 10.93 1.81 -18.15
C ALA A 327 11.15 2.56 -19.46
N VAL A 328 10.17 3.33 -19.90
CA VAL A 328 10.36 4.42 -20.88
C VAL A 328 10.92 5.59 -20.10
N VAL A 329 12.02 6.16 -20.56
CA VAL A 329 12.73 7.20 -19.82
C VAL A 329 12.96 8.45 -20.68
N GLU A 330 12.91 9.63 -20.00
CA GLU A 330 13.15 10.94 -20.60
C GLU A 330 14.20 11.71 -19.81
N PRO A 331 14.99 12.56 -20.49
CA PRO A 331 16.01 13.37 -19.82
C PRO A 331 15.36 14.43 -18.93
N ARG A 332 15.99 14.71 -17.80
CA ARG A 332 15.58 15.75 -16.85
C ARG A 332 16.71 16.75 -16.59
N PRO A 333 16.41 17.94 -16.06
CA PRO A 333 17.40 18.97 -15.79
C PRO A 333 18.52 18.57 -14.81
N ASP A 334 18.33 17.50 -14.02
CA ASP A 334 19.33 16.94 -13.13
C ASP A 334 20.41 16.08 -13.84
N GLY A 335 20.36 16.02 -15.18
CA GLY A 335 21.25 15.21 -16.00
C GLY A 335 20.93 13.72 -16.03
N MET A 336 19.87 13.29 -15.35
CA MET A 336 19.43 11.88 -15.31
C MET A 336 18.25 11.65 -16.24
N TRP A 337 18.02 10.38 -16.55
CA TRP A 337 16.86 9.92 -17.31
C TRP A 337 15.85 9.34 -16.34
N HIS A 338 14.64 9.90 -16.35
CA HIS A 338 13.57 9.55 -15.42
C HIS A 338 12.45 8.80 -16.13
N GLU A 339 11.91 7.80 -15.46
CA GLU A 339 10.79 7.01 -15.96
C GLU A 339 9.54 7.89 -16.14
N THR A 340 8.92 7.75 -17.32
CA THR A 340 7.63 8.36 -17.68
C THR A 340 6.53 7.32 -17.85
N GLN A 341 6.89 6.10 -18.19
CA GLN A 341 5.97 4.99 -18.34
C GLN A 341 6.67 3.66 -18.03
N ARG A 342 5.93 2.70 -17.49
CA ARG A 342 6.41 1.33 -17.31
C ARG A 342 5.72 0.37 -18.26
N LEU A 343 6.52 -0.51 -18.86
CA LEU A 343 6.08 -1.53 -19.80
C LEU A 343 6.27 -2.91 -19.18
N MET A 344 5.36 -3.84 -19.48
CA MET A 344 5.50 -5.27 -19.17
C MET A 344 5.34 -6.08 -20.44
N CYS A 345 6.27 -7.02 -20.67
CA CYS A 345 6.11 -8.10 -21.63
C CYS A 345 6.28 -9.43 -20.89
N ARG A 346 5.34 -10.35 -21.09
CA ARG A 346 5.35 -11.65 -20.38
C ARG A 346 5.98 -12.77 -21.23
N GLY A 347 6.08 -12.60 -22.55
CA GLY A 347 6.54 -13.62 -23.49
C GLY A 347 5.41 -14.48 -23.99
#